data_d288f7ec72b29c0fd48933caec694dcc
#
_entry.id   d288f7ec72b29c0fd48933caec694dcc
#
_cell.length_a   1.000
_cell.length_b   1.000
_cell.length_c   1.000
_cell.angle_alpha   90.00
_cell.angle_beta   90.00
_cell.angle_gamma   90.00
#
_symmetry.space_group_name_H-M   'P 1'
#
loop_
_entity.id
_entity.type
_entity.pdbx_description
1 polymer ?
#
loop_
_entity_poly.entity_id
_entity_poly.type
_entity_poly.pdbx_seq_one_letter_code
_entity_poly.pdbx_strand_id
1 'polypeptide(L)'
;MAREAWITGIGLVSSLGEGLDAHWAAMAEAQHPAPNVDMEFTPPFGIHPLVPLDLDKQIPKKSDQRQMEPWQRLGTYAAGMALVDAGIAGNLDILSHTHVVVAADGGERDVATDTAILDAFPAANDPASFLNERLSNDLRPTLFLAQLPNLVAGNISIVHKVTGSSRTFMGEEVAGASALEIVLKRIGAAQGDIFLVGGACLAERKDSVLNCALGGVLWSGPHIPVWERIARGGGAMLGSVGAFLIVEAREHAEARGARAYARLADVRTDQSRRRPGDVAAKLGRQLDALIPAGEPASVLSAATGAMPATAEERELLGQLIAAGRVDTVRAVGTMLGAATSATVPAAAGLAALAIARQGFYRPVDGTGFETPKGAAPRRIAITSAGMWRGEASALVTAIK
;
A
#
# COMPACT_ATOMS: atom_id res chain seq x y z
N MET A 1 15.45 4.32 -26.67
CA MET A 1 15.13 4.82 -25.32
C MET A 1 14.17 3.84 -24.68
N ALA A 2 14.24 3.60 -23.36
CA ALA A 2 13.24 2.78 -22.69
C ALA A 2 11.87 3.47 -22.77
N ARG A 3 10.79 2.68 -22.99
CA ARG A 3 9.42 3.19 -23.04
C ARG A 3 9.02 3.80 -21.70
N GLU A 4 8.32 4.91 -21.72
CA GLU A 4 7.83 5.56 -20.50
C GLU A 4 6.58 4.86 -19.97
N ALA A 5 6.46 4.81 -18.64
CA ALA A 5 5.29 4.28 -17.94
C ALA A 5 4.50 5.43 -17.32
N TRP A 6 3.23 5.59 -17.73
CA TRP A 6 2.33 6.64 -17.25
C TRP A 6 1.26 6.07 -16.35
N ILE A 7 0.98 6.76 -15.25
CA ILE A 7 -0.14 6.43 -14.35
C ILE A 7 -1.38 7.13 -14.92
N THR A 8 -2.34 6.34 -15.38
CA THR A 8 -3.54 6.84 -16.09
C THR A 8 -4.84 6.59 -15.31
N GLY A 9 -4.81 5.79 -14.25
CA GLY A 9 -5.94 5.56 -13.37
C GLY A 9 -5.49 5.20 -11.96
N ILE A 10 -6.26 5.63 -10.97
CA ILE A 10 -5.96 5.43 -9.55
C ILE A 10 -7.25 5.05 -8.82
N GLY A 11 -7.26 3.90 -8.16
CA GLY A 11 -8.28 3.49 -7.20
C GLY A 11 -7.68 3.46 -5.81
N LEU A 12 -8.17 4.31 -4.91
CA LEU A 12 -7.66 4.45 -3.55
C LEU A 12 -8.82 4.50 -2.57
N VAL A 13 -8.75 3.66 -1.55
CA VAL A 13 -9.70 3.60 -0.44
C VAL A 13 -8.92 3.41 0.86
N SER A 14 -9.28 4.16 1.90
CA SER A 14 -8.64 4.03 3.21
C SER A 14 -9.58 4.51 4.33
N SER A 15 -9.03 4.69 5.52
CA SER A 15 -9.71 5.34 6.65
C SER A 15 -10.11 6.80 6.38
N LEU A 16 -9.52 7.44 5.37
CA LEU A 16 -9.82 8.84 4.99
C LEU A 16 -10.99 8.96 4.02
N GLY A 17 -11.40 7.85 3.39
CA GLY A 17 -12.51 7.86 2.46
C GLY A 17 -12.30 7.00 1.21
N GLU A 18 -13.26 7.15 0.29
CA GLU A 18 -13.30 6.51 -1.02
C GLU A 18 -12.89 7.51 -2.10
N GLY A 19 -11.87 7.19 -2.87
CA GLY A 19 -11.42 7.96 -4.03
C GLY A 19 -10.45 9.09 -3.74
N LEU A 20 -9.94 9.66 -4.82
CA LEU A 20 -8.86 10.65 -4.78
C LEU A 20 -9.27 11.98 -4.12
N ASP A 21 -10.52 12.41 -4.34
CA ASP A 21 -11.01 13.68 -3.80
C ASP A 21 -11.10 13.64 -2.28
N ALA A 22 -11.56 12.52 -1.69
CA ALA A 22 -11.61 12.36 -0.24
C ALA A 22 -10.21 12.44 0.39
N HIS A 23 -9.23 11.77 -0.21
CA HIS A 23 -7.85 11.81 0.27
C HIS A 23 -7.21 13.19 0.10
N TRP A 24 -7.47 13.84 -1.02
CA TRP A 24 -6.98 15.21 -1.24
C TRP A 24 -7.56 16.19 -0.23
N ALA A 25 -8.87 16.15 -0.04
CA ALA A 25 -9.54 17.01 0.94
C ALA A 25 -8.99 16.80 2.36
N ALA A 26 -8.82 15.53 2.78
CA ALA A 26 -8.33 15.21 4.12
C ALA A 26 -6.86 15.59 4.34
N MET A 27 -5.99 15.45 3.33
CA MET A 27 -4.54 15.57 3.51
C MET A 27 -3.98 16.92 3.02
N ALA A 28 -4.62 17.56 2.04
CA ALA A 28 -4.11 18.78 1.41
C ALA A 28 -4.97 20.02 1.70
N GLU A 29 -6.29 19.88 1.72
CA GLU A 29 -7.22 21.02 1.87
C GLU A 29 -7.62 21.26 3.33
N ALA A 30 -7.73 20.21 4.14
CA ALA A 30 -8.09 20.34 5.55
C ALA A 30 -7.13 21.29 6.27
N GLN A 31 -7.69 22.23 7.03
CA GLN A 31 -6.89 23.21 7.80
C GLN A 31 -6.01 22.48 8.83
N HIS A 32 -6.55 21.46 9.47
CA HIS A 32 -5.87 20.58 10.42
C HIS A 32 -6.09 19.13 9.99
N PRO A 33 -5.22 18.56 9.13
CA PRO A 33 -5.35 17.17 8.74
C PRO A 33 -5.31 16.25 9.96
N ALA A 34 -6.30 15.38 10.07
CA ALA A 34 -6.39 14.40 11.15
C ALA A 34 -6.73 13.02 10.58
N PRO A 35 -6.08 11.96 11.04
CA PRO A 35 -6.41 10.61 10.65
C PRO A 35 -7.71 10.15 11.32
N ASN A 36 -8.34 9.15 10.73
CA ASN A 36 -9.38 8.37 11.39
C ASN A 36 -8.72 7.15 12.05
N VAL A 37 -8.88 7.01 13.36
CA VAL A 37 -8.24 5.96 14.17
C VAL A 37 -9.24 5.33 15.12
N ASP A 38 -9.24 4.01 15.19
CA ASP A 38 -9.98 3.22 16.16
C ASP A 38 -9.01 2.65 17.21
N MET A 39 -9.16 3.10 18.47
CA MET A 39 -8.36 2.63 19.61
C MET A 39 -9.03 1.49 20.37
N GLU A 40 -10.29 1.13 20.04
CA GLU A 40 -11.10 0.15 20.75
C GLU A 40 -11.10 -1.23 20.07
N PHE A 41 -10.65 -1.33 18.84
CA PHE A 41 -10.67 -2.59 18.09
C PHE A 41 -9.82 -3.68 18.76
N THR A 42 -8.59 -3.35 19.17
CA THR A 42 -7.65 -4.27 19.85
C THR A 42 -6.78 -3.53 20.86
N PRO A 43 -7.33 -2.99 21.96
CA PRO A 43 -6.53 -2.28 22.95
C PRO A 43 -5.34 -3.11 23.46
N PRO A 44 -4.15 -2.51 23.68
CA PRO A 44 -3.84 -1.08 23.62
C PRO A 44 -3.42 -0.58 22.22
N PHE A 45 -3.59 -1.37 21.17
CA PHE A 45 -3.16 -1.05 19.81
C PHE A 45 -4.30 -0.43 19.01
N GLY A 46 -4.07 0.78 18.48
CA GLY A 46 -4.99 1.43 17.57
C GLY A 46 -4.76 1.00 16.12
N ILE A 47 -5.79 1.16 15.30
CA ILE A 47 -5.75 0.93 13.86
C ILE A 47 -6.36 2.11 13.10
N HIS A 48 -6.05 2.26 11.81
CA HIS A 48 -6.78 3.11 10.88
C HIS A 48 -7.84 2.23 10.17
N PRO A 49 -9.12 2.29 10.58
CA PRO A 49 -10.15 1.40 10.07
C PRO A 49 -10.56 1.75 8.65
N LEU A 50 -11.12 0.80 7.92
CA LEU A 50 -11.71 1.06 6.60
C LEU A 50 -13.01 1.86 6.75
N VAL A 51 -13.22 2.83 5.87
CA VAL A 51 -14.55 3.46 5.76
C VAL A 51 -15.59 2.46 5.24
N PRO A 52 -16.87 2.58 5.63
CA PRO A 52 -17.93 1.75 5.09
C PRO A 52 -18.01 1.89 3.57
N LEU A 53 -18.05 0.76 2.84
CA LEU A 53 -18.13 0.72 1.40
C LEU A 53 -19.45 0.15 0.92
N ASP A 54 -20.05 0.79 -0.07
CA ASP A 54 -21.09 0.20 -0.88
C ASP A 54 -20.46 -0.70 -1.95
N LEU A 55 -20.34 -2.00 -1.62
CA LEU A 55 -19.68 -2.96 -2.49
C LEU A 55 -20.35 -3.10 -3.86
N ASP A 56 -21.65 -2.81 -3.97
CA ASP A 56 -22.40 -2.94 -5.24
C ASP A 56 -21.87 -2.02 -6.33
N LYS A 57 -21.24 -0.90 -5.95
CA LYS A 57 -20.63 0.03 -6.92
C LYS A 57 -19.56 -0.63 -7.78
N GLN A 58 -18.78 -1.56 -7.22
CA GLN A 58 -17.65 -2.19 -7.90
C GLN A 58 -17.78 -3.72 -8.01
N ILE A 59 -18.59 -4.36 -7.17
CA ILE A 59 -18.78 -5.80 -7.10
C ILE A 59 -20.29 -6.10 -7.10
N PRO A 60 -21.01 -5.90 -8.21
CA PRO A 60 -22.49 -5.89 -8.21
C PRO A 60 -23.13 -7.23 -7.90
N LYS A 61 -22.44 -8.36 -8.11
CA LYS A 61 -22.99 -9.68 -7.84
C LYS A 61 -22.78 -10.08 -6.38
N LYS A 62 -23.87 -10.26 -5.63
CA LYS A 62 -23.83 -10.71 -4.23
C LYS A 62 -23.16 -12.07 -4.05
N SER A 63 -23.23 -12.97 -5.04
CA SER A 63 -22.51 -14.25 -5.01
C SER A 63 -20.99 -14.05 -4.96
N ASP A 64 -20.49 -13.12 -5.78
CA ASP A 64 -19.05 -12.81 -5.83
C ASP A 64 -18.59 -12.17 -4.51
N GLN A 65 -19.38 -11.23 -3.96
CA GLN A 65 -19.11 -10.64 -2.64
C GLN A 65 -19.03 -11.69 -1.52
N ARG A 66 -19.91 -12.70 -1.53
CA ARG A 66 -19.93 -13.75 -0.49
C ARG A 66 -18.75 -14.72 -0.56
N GLN A 67 -18.15 -14.89 -1.74
CA GLN A 67 -16.99 -15.79 -1.92
C GLN A 67 -15.67 -15.15 -1.50
N MET A 68 -15.63 -13.81 -1.43
CA MET A 68 -14.42 -13.06 -1.08
C MET A 68 -14.36 -12.78 0.41
N GLU A 69 -13.17 -12.87 0.97
CA GLU A 69 -12.89 -12.31 2.29
C GLU A 69 -12.85 -10.77 2.26
N PRO A 70 -13.00 -10.10 3.42
CA PRO A 70 -13.05 -8.62 3.48
C PRO A 70 -11.88 -7.94 2.76
N TRP A 71 -10.64 -8.40 2.96
CA TRP A 71 -9.47 -7.84 2.29
C TRP A 71 -9.46 -8.08 0.77
N GLN A 72 -10.02 -9.23 0.31
CA GLN A 72 -10.18 -9.51 -1.12
C GLN A 72 -11.23 -8.60 -1.76
N ARG A 73 -12.34 -8.32 -1.04
CA ARG A 73 -13.35 -7.34 -1.48
C ARG A 73 -12.74 -5.96 -1.61
N LEU A 74 -11.95 -5.53 -0.64
CA LEU A 74 -11.26 -4.24 -0.67
C LEU A 74 -10.34 -4.12 -1.89
N GLY A 75 -9.52 -5.15 -2.15
CA GLY A 75 -8.63 -5.17 -3.32
C GLY A 75 -9.39 -5.15 -4.65
N THR A 76 -10.44 -5.97 -4.77
CA THR A 76 -11.29 -6.01 -5.97
C THR A 76 -12.03 -4.69 -6.17
N TYR A 77 -12.51 -4.08 -5.09
CA TYR A 77 -13.17 -2.77 -5.11
C TYR A 77 -12.23 -1.66 -5.61
N ALA A 78 -11.05 -1.54 -5.00
CA ALA A 78 -10.07 -0.52 -5.39
C ALA A 78 -9.56 -0.72 -6.83
N ALA A 79 -9.43 -1.97 -7.28
CA ALA A 79 -9.10 -2.29 -8.67
C ALA A 79 -10.18 -1.77 -9.64
N GLY A 80 -11.46 -1.99 -9.33
CA GLY A 80 -12.57 -1.46 -10.12
C GLY A 80 -12.56 0.06 -10.20
N MET A 81 -12.28 0.74 -9.09
CA MET A 81 -12.13 2.20 -9.08
C MET A 81 -11.02 2.68 -10.02
N ALA A 82 -9.86 2.00 -10.03
CA ALA A 82 -8.76 2.34 -10.93
C ALA A 82 -9.14 2.19 -12.41
N LEU A 83 -9.91 1.14 -12.75
CA LEU A 83 -10.42 0.92 -14.10
C LEU A 83 -11.43 2.01 -14.53
N VAL A 84 -12.30 2.42 -13.60
CA VAL A 84 -13.26 3.51 -13.83
C VAL A 84 -12.52 4.84 -14.02
N ASP A 85 -11.57 5.16 -13.17
CA ASP A 85 -10.79 6.40 -13.24
C ASP A 85 -9.95 6.50 -14.52
N ALA A 86 -9.43 5.35 -15.00
CA ALA A 86 -8.71 5.27 -16.29
C ALA A 86 -9.65 5.34 -17.52
N GLY A 87 -10.97 5.30 -17.33
CA GLY A 87 -11.96 5.28 -18.41
C GLY A 87 -11.97 3.99 -19.26
N ILE A 88 -11.55 2.86 -18.66
CA ILE A 88 -11.49 1.56 -19.37
C ILE A 88 -12.42 0.50 -18.80
N ALA A 89 -13.15 0.80 -17.73
CA ALA A 89 -14.13 -0.11 -17.15
C ALA A 89 -15.17 -0.51 -18.20
N GLY A 90 -15.41 -1.83 -18.36
CA GLY A 90 -16.35 -2.36 -19.34
C GLY A 90 -15.86 -2.41 -20.79
N ASN A 91 -14.70 -1.87 -21.11
CA ASN A 91 -14.09 -2.01 -22.45
C ASN A 91 -13.35 -3.35 -22.53
N LEU A 92 -14.07 -4.39 -23.00
CA LEU A 92 -13.55 -5.77 -23.03
C LEU A 92 -12.32 -5.93 -23.92
N ASP A 93 -12.18 -5.12 -24.96
CA ASP A 93 -11.00 -5.16 -25.82
C ASP A 93 -9.74 -4.76 -25.06
N ILE A 94 -9.75 -3.60 -24.40
CA ILE A 94 -8.63 -3.15 -23.57
C ILE A 94 -8.41 -4.11 -22.37
N LEU A 95 -9.49 -4.53 -21.70
CA LEU A 95 -9.41 -5.38 -20.51
C LEU A 95 -8.83 -6.76 -20.81
N SER A 96 -9.02 -7.27 -22.04
CA SER A 96 -8.45 -8.55 -22.49
C SER A 96 -6.91 -8.53 -22.57
N HIS A 97 -6.34 -7.35 -22.80
CA HIS A 97 -4.88 -7.12 -22.86
C HIS A 97 -4.30 -6.52 -21.59
N THR A 98 -5.15 -6.10 -20.64
CA THR A 98 -4.71 -5.55 -19.36
C THR A 98 -4.16 -6.66 -18.46
N HIS A 99 -2.89 -6.53 -18.07
CA HIS A 99 -2.24 -7.46 -17.15
C HIS A 99 -2.54 -7.08 -15.69
N VAL A 100 -2.71 -8.07 -14.82
CA VAL A 100 -2.96 -7.86 -13.37
C VAL A 100 -1.69 -8.19 -12.57
N VAL A 101 -1.20 -7.25 -11.77
CA VAL A 101 -0.06 -7.47 -10.88
C VAL A 101 -0.47 -7.06 -9.47
N VAL A 102 -0.63 -8.03 -8.58
CA VAL A 102 -1.13 -7.81 -7.23
C VAL A 102 -0.02 -8.01 -6.21
N ALA A 103 0.07 -7.09 -5.26
CA ALA A 103 0.76 -7.33 -4.00
C ALA A 103 -0.27 -7.77 -2.95
N ALA A 104 0.00 -8.86 -2.27
CA ALA A 104 -0.92 -9.43 -1.29
C ALA A 104 -0.17 -9.90 -0.05
N ASP A 105 -0.84 -9.73 1.08
CA ASP A 105 -0.39 -10.25 2.37
C ASP A 105 -0.82 -11.71 2.57
N GLY A 106 -0.58 -12.27 3.74
CA GLY A 106 -1.10 -13.59 4.11
C GLY A 106 -2.63 -13.60 4.21
N GLY A 107 -3.21 -14.76 3.95
CA GLY A 107 -4.65 -14.97 4.06
C GLY A 107 -5.18 -14.89 5.48
N GLU A 108 -6.49 -14.87 5.61
CA GLU A 108 -7.18 -14.80 6.91
C GLU A 108 -7.21 -16.15 7.62
N ARG A 109 -7.24 -16.09 8.95
CA ARG A 109 -7.50 -17.22 9.83
C ARG A 109 -8.95 -17.21 10.31
N ASP A 110 -9.47 -18.38 10.65
CA ASP A 110 -10.73 -18.50 11.39
C ASP A 110 -10.44 -18.33 12.89
N VAL A 111 -10.38 -17.07 13.32
CA VAL A 111 -10.01 -16.71 14.71
C VAL A 111 -10.97 -17.33 15.72
N ALA A 112 -12.27 -17.48 15.39
CA ALA A 112 -13.24 -18.06 16.29
C ALA A 112 -12.96 -19.56 16.53
N THR A 113 -12.72 -20.31 15.46
CA THR A 113 -12.34 -21.72 15.52
C THR A 113 -10.99 -21.92 16.19
N ASP A 114 -9.98 -21.11 15.84
CA ASP A 114 -8.66 -21.18 16.47
C ASP A 114 -8.77 -20.95 17.99
N THR A 115 -9.52 -19.95 18.44
CA THR A 115 -9.72 -19.64 19.86
C THR A 115 -10.42 -20.80 20.57
N ALA A 116 -11.52 -21.31 19.99
CA ALA A 116 -12.25 -22.43 20.58
C ALA A 116 -11.40 -23.71 20.73
N ILE A 117 -10.52 -23.97 19.75
CA ILE A 117 -9.57 -25.08 19.83
C ILE A 117 -8.55 -24.84 20.94
N LEU A 118 -7.92 -23.65 20.99
CA LEU A 118 -6.90 -23.31 21.98
C LEU A 118 -7.45 -23.38 23.42
N ASP A 119 -8.68 -22.91 23.64
CA ASP A 119 -9.33 -22.93 24.96
C ASP A 119 -9.63 -24.36 25.43
N ALA A 120 -10.02 -25.26 24.53
CA ALA A 120 -10.36 -26.62 24.87
C ALA A 120 -9.16 -27.61 24.87
N PHE A 121 -8.08 -27.28 24.18
CA PHE A 121 -6.91 -28.11 23.98
C PHE A 121 -6.25 -28.61 25.30
N PRO A 122 -6.06 -27.77 26.34
CA PRO A 122 -5.43 -28.21 27.60
C PRO A 122 -6.20 -29.31 28.35
N ALA A 123 -7.53 -29.44 28.12
CA ALA A 123 -8.38 -30.42 28.73
C ALA A 123 -8.56 -31.70 27.89
N ALA A 124 -7.96 -31.80 26.73
CA ALA A 124 -8.12 -32.93 25.80
C ALA A 124 -7.34 -34.15 26.30
N ASN A 125 -8.04 -35.30 26.45
CA ASN A 125 -7.41 -36.53 26.85
C ASN A 125 -6.46 -37.13 25.78
N ASP A 126 -6.83 -36.96 24.51
CA ASP A 126 -6.00 -37.25 23.34
C ASP A 126 -5.91 -36.01 22.46
N PRO A 127 -4.86 -35.19 22.65
CA PRO A 127 -4.69 -33.93 21.91
C PRO A 127 -4.64 -34.08 20.39
N ALA A 128 -4.10 -35.19 19.88
CA ALA A 128 -3.97 -35.39 18.44
C ALA A 128 -5.33 -35.69 17.79
N SER A 129 -6.10 -36.60 18.37
CA SER A 129 -7.47 -36.94 17.91
C SER A 129 -8.39 -35.73 18.05
N PHE A 130 -8.33 -35.04 19.20
CA PHE A 130 -9.10 -33.83 19.43
C PHE A 130 -8.83 -32.76 18.33
N LEU A 131 -7.55 -32.46 18.07
CA LEU A 131 -7.19 -31.46 17.08
C LEU A 131 -7.68 -31.83 15.67
N ASN A 132 -7.47 -33.10 15.28
CA ASN A 132 -7.93 -33.61 13.99
C ASN A 132 -9.44 -33.50 13.82
N GLU A 133 -10.20 -33.88 14.85
CA GLU A 133 -11.67 -33.82 14.85
C GLU A 133 -12.16 -32.37 14.72
N ARG A 134 -11.59 -31.43 15.53
CA ARG A 134 -11.98 -30.02 15.52
C ARG A 134 -11.65 -29.37 14.20
N LEU A 135 -10.44 -29.56 13.66
CA LEU A 135 -10.04 -29.00 12.37
C LEU A 135 -10.88 -29.53 11.21
N SER A 136 -11.28 -30.80 11.26
CA SER A 136 -12.09 -31.41 10.22
C SER A 136 -13.55 -30.95 10.22
N ASN A 137 -14.11 -30.64 11.41
CA ASN A 137 -15.53 -30.36 11.56
C ASN A 137 -15.86 -28.88 11.73
N ASP A 138 -14.98 -28.10 12.34
CA ASP A 138 -15.28 -26.73 12.73
C ASP A 138 -14.79 -25.68 11.69
N LEU A 139 -13.73 -26.00 10.93
CA LEU A 139 -13.27 -25.10 9.89
C LEU A 139 -14.24 -25.08 8.71
N ARG A 140 -14.65 -23.91 8.28
CA ARG A 140 -15.45 -23.77 7.06
C ARG A 140 -14.70 -24.33 5.84
N PRO A 141 -15.35 -25.12 4.98
CA PRO A 141 -14.69 -25.76 3.83
C PRO A 141 -14.01 -24.77 2.87
N THR A 142 -14.47 -23.52 2.84
CA THR A 142 -13.94 -22.47 1.97
C THR A 142 -12.78 -21.67 2.59
N LEU A 143 -12.35 -21.98 3.81
CA LEU A 143 -11.27 -21.23 4.48
C LEU A 143 -9.97 -21.23 3.68
N PHE A 144 -9.65 -22.35 2.99
CA PHE A 144 -8.46 -22.41 2.15
C PHE A 144 -8.45 -21.33 1.05
N LEU A 145 -9.63 -20.93 0.53
CA LEU A 145 -9.72 -19.83 -0.44
C LEU A 145 -9.38 -18.48 0.21
N ALA A 146 -9.74 -18.30 1.47
CA ALA A 146 -9.38 -17.10 2.23
C ALA A 146 -7.86 -16.96 2.41
N GLN A 147 -7.16 -18.09 2.46
CA GLN A 147 -5.72 -18.15 2.71
C GLN A 147 -4.85 -17.98 1.45
N LEU A 148 -5.45 -17.97 0.26
CA LEU A 148 -4.71 -17.90 -1.00
C LEU A 148 -4.55 -16.44 -1.47
N PRO A 149 -3.35 -15.85 -1.39
CA PRO A 149 -3.10 -14.45 -1.76
C PRO A 149 -3.41 -14.14 -3.23
N ASN A 150 -3.19 -15.10 -4.12
CA ASN A 150 -3.42 -14.95 -5.56
C ASN A 150 -4.91 -14.85 -5.95
N LEU A 151 -5.83 -15.17 -5.04
CA LEU A 151 -7.26 -15.05 -5.35
C LEU A 151 -7.74 -13.61 -5.51
N VAL A 152 -7.03 -12.62 -4.98
CA VAL A 152 -7.37 -11.21 -5.30
C VAL A 152 -7.25 -10.96 -6.80
N ALA A 153 -6.18 -11.42 -7.44
CA ALA A 153 -6.03 -11.31 -8.89
C ALA A 153 -7.12 -12.07 -9.65
N GLY A 154 -7.49 -13.27 -9.17
CA GLY A 154 -8.59 -14.05 -9.73
C GLY A 154 -9.94 -13.34 -9.60
N ASN A 155 -10.24 -12.78 -8.43
CA ASN A 155 -11.47 -12.04 -8.17
C ASN A 155 -11.58 -10.79 -9.05
N ILE A 156 -10.47 -10.02 -9.20
CA ILE A 156 -10.39 -8.90 -10.12
C ILE A 156 -10.73 -9.35 -11.55
N SER A 157 -10.12 -10.44 -12.01
CA SER A 157 -10.36 -11.00 -13.33
C SER A 157 -11.82 -11.41 -13.55
N ILE A 158 -12.43 -12.05 -12.55
CA ILE A 158 -13.84 -12.50 -12.62
C ILE A 158 -14.79 -11.32 -12.63
N VAL A 159 -14.63 -10.38 -11.70
CA VAL A 159 -15.55 -9.25 -11.52
C VAL A 159 -15.40 -8.23 -12.64
N HIS A 160 -14.19 -7.80 -12.91
CA HIS A 160 -13.92 -6.68 -13.85
C HIS A 160 -13.52 -7.12 -15.24
N LYS A 161 -13.49 -8.44 -15.53
CA LYS A 161 -13.17 -8.98 -16.87
C LYS A 161 -11.76 -8.64 -17.36
N VAL A 162 -10.83 -8.45 -16.45
CA VAL A 162 -9.42 -8.25 -16.79
C VAL A 162 -8.79 -9.62 -17.03
N THR A 163 -8.48 -9.96 -18.29
CA THR A 163 -8.10 -11.32 -18.69
C THR A 163 -6.69 -11.44 -19.28
N GLY A 164 -5.87 -10.41 -19.17
CA GLY A 164 -4.44 -10.50 -19.44
C GLY A 164 -3.71 -11.41 -18.42
N SER A 165 -2.39 -11.50 -18.51
CA SER A 165 -1.62 -12.31 -17.56
C SER A 165 -1.75 -11.77 -16.14
N SER A 166 -1.75 -12.67 -15.15
CA SER A 166 -1.77 -12.27 -13.73
C SER A 166 -0.51 -12.71 -13.00
N ARG A 167 -0.08 -11.91 -12.02
CA ARG A 167 1.03 -12.22 -11.12
C ARG A 167 0.76 -11.68 -9.73
N THR A 168 1.08 -12.47 -8.71
CA THR A 168 0.96 -12.06 -7.31
C THR A 168 2.32 -12.05 -6.65
N PHE A 169 2.61 -10.97 -5.94
CA PHE A 169 3.79 -10.81 -5.09
C PHE A 169 3.37 -10.89 -3.63
N MET A 170 4.17 -11.57 -2.83
CA MET A 170 4.05 -11.62 -1.38
C MET A 170 5.35 -11.11 -0.75
N GLY A 171 5.27 -10.49 0.41
CA GLY A 171 6.48 -10.06 1.11
C GLY A 171 6.36 -8.69 1.77
N GLU A 172 5.30 -8.44 2.48
CA GLU A 172 5.13 -7.22 3.29
C GLU A 172 5.14 -5.94 2.42
N GLU A 173 5.71 -4.84 2.91
CA GLU A 173 5.72 -3.54 2.22
C GLU A 173 6.45 -3.59 0.88
N VAL A 174 7.52 -4.40 0.77
CA VAL A 174 8.29 -4.50 -0.47
C VAL A 174 7.53 -5.20 -1.59
N ALA A 175 6.49 -5.98 -1.29
CA ALA A 175 5.68 -6.63 -2.31
C ALA A 175 4.98 -5.63 -3.24
N GLY A 176 4.45 -4.53 -2.67
CA GLY A 176 3.85 -3.44 -3.45
C GLY A 176 4.85 -2.75 -4.37
N ALA A 177 6.05 -2.50 -3.87
CA ALA A 177 7.14 -1.93 -4.68
C ALA A 177 7.60 -2.89 -5.78
N SER A 178 7.75 -4.19 -5.47
CA SER A 178 8.13 -5.22 -6.46
C SER A 178 7.09 -5.38 -7.56
N ALA A 179 5.81 -5.23 -7.22
CA ALA A 179 4.72 -5.22 -8.20
C ALA A 179 4.85 -4.02 -9.16
N LEU A 180 5.15 -2.83 -8.66
CA LEU A 180 5.39 -1.64 -9.50
C LEU A 180 6.69 -1.79 -10.33
N GLU A 181 7.75 -2.31 -9.73
CA GLU A 181 9.05 -2.51 -10.38
C GLU A 181 8.93 -3.45 -11.59
N ILE A 182 8.23 -4.58 -11.45
CA ILE A 182 8.05 -5.52 -12.57
C ILE A 182 7.20 -4.92 -13.68
N VAL A 183 6.18 -4.12 -13.35
CA VAL A 183 5.35 -3.41 -14.34
C VAL A 183 6.22 -2.45 -15.14
N LEU A 184 7.02 -1.62 -14.47
CA LEU A 184 7.93 -0.68 -15.13
C LEU A 184 8.92 -1.40 -16.06
N LYS A 185 9.51 -2.50 -15.58
CA LYS A 185 10.45 -3.31 -16.38
C LYS A 185 9.78 -3.95 -17.59
N ARG A 186 8.54 -4.47 -17.43
CA ARG A 186 7.80 -5.10 -18.55
C ARG A 186 7.39 -4.06 -19.60
N ILE A 187 6.94 -2.88 -19.22
CA ILE A 187 6.66 -1.78 -20.14
C ILE A 187 7.94 -1.40 -20.88
N GLY A 188 9.05 -1.18 -20.17
CA GLY A 188 10.35 -0.85 -20.76
C GLY A 188 10.87 -1.89 -21.74
N ALA A 189 10.56 -3.18 -21.52
CA ALA A 189 10.92 -4.31 -22.37
C ALA A 189 9.86 -4.64 -23.47
N ALA A 190 8.82 -3.82 -23.62
CA ALA A 190 7.69 -4.05 -24.54
C ALA A 190 6.99 -5.42 -24.32
N GLN A 191 6.88 -5.87 -23.06
CA GLN A 191 6.22 -7.11 -22.66
C GLN A 191 4.79 -6.86 -22.12
N GLY A 192 4.17 -5.81 -22.55
CA GLY A 192 2.81 -5.39 -22.23
C GLY A 192 2.71 -3.87 -22.25
N ASP A 193 1.53 -3.39 -22.57
CA ASP A 193 1.25 -1.98 -22.77
C ASP A 193 0.40 -1.38 -21.64
N ILE A 194 -0.39 -2.20 -20.96
CA ILE A 194 -1.29 -1.76 -19.90
C ILE A 194 -1.33 -2.75 -18.74
N PHE A 195 -1.25 -2.23 -17.53
CA PHE A 195 -1.19 -3.01 -16.30
C PHE A 195 -2.10 -2.40 -15.23
N LEU A 196 -2.89 -3.25 -14.59
CA LEU A 196 -3.56 -2.97 -13.32
C LEU A 196 -2.65 -3.50 -12.20
N VAL A 197 -2.09 -2.61 -11.40
CA VAL A 197 -1.10 -2.96 -10.37
C VAL A 197 -1.46 -2.34 -9.03
N GLY A 198 -1.38 -3.12 -7.96
CA GLY A 198 -1.67 -2.60 -6.64
C GLY A 198 -1.78 -3.68 -5.59
N GLY A 199 -2.39 -3.35 -4.47
CA GLY A 199 -2.61 -4.25 -3.35
C GLY A 199 -3.69 -3.77 -2.40
N ALA A 200 -4.01 -4.62 -1.43
CA ALA A 200 -4.95 -4.30 -0.37
C ALA A 200 -4.50 -4.91 0.95
N CYS A 201 -4.62 -4.13 2.01
CA CYS A 201 -4.40 -4.52 3.39
C CYS A 201 -5.62 -4.12 4.22
N LEU A 202 -6.08 -5.02 5.08
CA LEU A 202 -7.16 -4.75 6.02
C LEU A 202 -6.59 -4.84 7.45
N ALA A 203 -6.66 -3.72 8.19
CA ALA A 203 -6.16 -3.64 9.56
C ALA A 203 -7.14 -4.25 10.58
N GLU A 204 -8.44 -4.30 10.24
CA GLU A 204 -9.49 -4.93 11.06
C GLU A 204 -9.40 -6.46 11.06
N ARG A 205 -8.19 -6.97 11.29
CA ARG A 205 -7.86 -8.40 11.38
C ARG A 205 -7.10 -8.68 12.68
N LYS A 206 -7.77 -9.38 13.61
CA LYS A 206 -7.16 -9.72 14.92
C LYS A 206 -5.90 -10.58 14.79
N ASP A 207 -5.86 -11.49 13.81
CA ASP A 207 -4.68 -12.31 13.52
C ASP A 207 -3.48 -11.47 13.06
N SER A 208 -3.71 -10.45 12.23
CA SER A 208 -2.65 -9.53 11.77
C SER A 208 -2.14 -8.66 12.92
N VAL A 209 -3.05 -8.11 13.74
CA VAL A 209 -2.65 -7.33 14.93
C VAL A 209 -1.87 -8.21 15.90
N LEU A 210 -2.31 -9.44 16.17
CA LEU A 210 -1.61 -10.38 17.05
C LEU A 210 -0.20 -10.68 16.53
N ASN A 211 -0.04 -10.98 15.25
CA ASN A 211 1.27 -11.25 14.64
C ASN A 211 2.23 -10.06 14.80
N CYS A 212 1.75 -8.85 14.54
CA CYS A 212 2.55 -7.63 14.70
C CYS A 212 2.86 -7.34 16.18
N ALA A 213 1.92 -7.61 17.10
CA ALA A 213 2.13 -7.47 18.53
C ALA A 213 3.20 -8.45 19.06
N LEU A 214 3.12 -9.74 18.65
CA LEU A 214 4.13 -10.75 18.96
C LEU A 214 5.51 -10.40 18.37
N GLY A 215 5.53 -9.76 17.21
CA GLY A 215 6.73 -9.23 16.59
C GLY A 215 7.29 -7.96 17.26
N GLY A 216 6.59 -7.38 18.25
CA GLY A 216 7.05 -6.20 18.98
C GLY A 216 7.11 -4.92 18.15
N VAL A 217 6.35 -4.83 17.06
CA VAL A 217 6.44 -3.70 16.10
C VAL A 217 5.29 -2.71 16.21
N LEU A 218 4.28 -2.97 17.07
CA LEU A 218 3.11 -2.10 17.20
C LEU A 218 3.31 -0.96 18.19
N TRP A 219 2.67 0.15 17.89
CA TRP A 219 2.51 1.29 18.76
C TRP A 219 1.34 1.09 19.72
N SER A 220 1.59 1.17 21.03
CA SER A 220 0.60 0.95 22.09
C SER A 220 0.13 2.22 22.80
N GLY A 221 0.38 3.41 22.20
CA GLY A 221 -0.03 4.69 22.73
C GLY A 221 -1.16 5.34 21.91
N PRO A 222 -1.64 6.52 22.33
CA PRO A 222 -2.57 7.32 21.54
C PRO A 222 -1.96 7.65 20.19
N HIS A 223 -2.79 7.95 19.20
CA HIS A 223 -2.27 8.35 17.90
C HIS A 223 -1.41 9.60 18.03
N ILE A 224 -0.18 9.51 17.51
CA ILE A 224 0.73 10.63 17.24
C ILE A 224 1.40 10.40 15.88
N PRO A 225 1.88 11.45 15.19
CA PRO A 225 2.58 11.34 13.94
C PRO A 225 3.75 10.36 13.97
N VAL A 226 4.03 9.73 12.83
CA VAL A 226 5.06 8.68 12.73
C VAL A 226 6.42 9.13 13.27
N TRP A 227 6.85 10.34 12.90
CA TRP A 227 8.16 10.87 13.33
C TRP A 227 8.26 11.15 14.82
N GLU A 228 7.14 11.47 15.48
CA GLU A 228 7.07 11.72 16.93
C GLU A 228 7.19 10.44 17.75
N ARG A 229 6.78 9.28 17.20
CA ARG A 229 6.87 7.97 17.85
C ARG A 229 8.31 7.58 18.13
N ILE A 230 9.28 8.01 17.31
CA ILE A 230 10.70 7.68 17.44
C ILE A 230 11.22 8.00 18.85
N ALA A 231 10.92 9.18 19.38
CA ALA A 231 11.35 9.61 20.71
C ALA A 231 10.73 8.82 21.87
N ARG A 232 9.71 8.00 21.56
CA ARG A 232 8.94 7.20 22.55
C ARG A 232 9.09 5.69 22.33
N GLY A 233 10.13 5.26 21.59
CA GLY A 233 10.42 3.86 21.32
C GLY A 233 9.89 3.34 20.00
N GLY A 234 9.09 4.13 19.28
CA GLY A 234 8.54 3.77 17.99
C GLY A 234 7.37 2.78 18.03
N GLY A 235 6.91 2.39 16.89
CA GLY A 235 5.85 1.41 16.67
C GLY A 235 4.91 1.80 15.55
N ALA A 236 4.39 0.79 14.86
CA ALA A 236 3.44 0.95 13.76
C ALA A 236 1.99 0.94 14.27
N MET A 237 1.13 1.71 13.62
CA MET A 237 -0.33 1.51 13.67
C MET A 237 -0.76 0.96 12.32
N LEU A 238 -1.47 -0.17 12.31
CA LEU A 238 -1.91 -0.78 11.07
C LEU A 238 -3.01 0.06 10.41
N GLY A 239 -3.09 0.00 9.07
CA GLY A 239 -4.09 0.73 8.32
C GLY A 239 -4.78 -0.11 7.24
N SER A 240 -6.08 0.10 7.07
CA SER A 240 -6.86 -0.50 6.00
C SER A 240 -6.77 0.36 4.76
N VAL A 241 -6.14 -0.18 3.72
CA VAL A 241 -5.93 0.51 2.44
C VAL A 241 -6.11 -0.46 1.28
N GLY A 242 -6.91 -0.05 0.30
CA GLY A 242 -6.93 -0.62 -1.05
C GLY A 242 -6.38 0.39 -2.04
N ALA A 243 -5.31 0.05 -2.76
CA ALA A 243 -4.67 0.94 -3.71
C ALA A 243 -4.27 0.21 -4.99
N PHE A 244 -4.87 0.62 -6.11
CA PHE A 244 -4.56 0.10 -7.42
C PHE A 244 -4.32 1.24 -8.41
N LEU A 245 -3.40 1.01 -9.35
CA LEU A 245 -3.03 1.95 -10.40
C LEU A 245 -3.22 1.28 -11.75
N ILE A 246 -3.67 2.03 -12.74
CA ILE A 246 -3.47 1.70 -14.15
C ILE A 246 -2.18 2.37 -14.59
N VAL A 247 -1.23 1.54 -15.02
CA VAL A 247 0.06 1.98 -15.53
C VAL A 247 0.19 1.54 -16.98
N GLU A 248 0.42 2.50 -17.86
CA GLU A 248 0.45 2.28 -19.31
C GLU A 248 1.75 2.73 -19.93
N ALA A 249 2.15 2.06 -20.99
CA ALA A 249 3.13 2.62 -21.90
C ALA A 249 2.62 3.93 -22.47
N ARG A 250 3.47 4.95 -22.54
CA ARG A 250 3.13 6.28 -23.05
C ARG A 250 2.40 6.21 -24.40
N GLU A 251 2.95 5.44 -25.35
CA GLU A 251 2.41 5.33 -26.69
C GLU A 251 0.99 4.74 -26.71
N HIS A 252 0.70 3.78 -25.81
CA HIS A 252 -0.62 3.21 -25.63
C HIS A 252 -1.59 4.23 -25.02
N ALA A 253 -1.17 4.95 -24.00
CA ALA A 253 -1.96 5.98 -23.35
C ALA A 253 -2.30 7.13 -24.32
N GLU A 254 -1.32 7.61 -25.09
CA GLU A 254 -1.51 8.65 -26.11
C GLU A 254 -2.45 8.19 -27.24
N ALA A 255 -2.30 6.95 -27.73
CA ALA A 255 -3.12 6.41 -28.81
C ALA A 255 -4.61 6.31 -28.44
N ARG A 256 -4.96 6.05 -27.17
CA ARG A 256 -6.34 6.01 -26.70
C ARG A 256 -6.84 7.33 -26.12
N GLY A 257 -6.02 8.39 -26.11
CA GLY A 257 -6.37 9.68 -25.53
C GLY A 257 -6.54 9.66 -24.02
N ALA A 258 -5.76 8.83 -23.30
CA ALA A 258 -5.84 8.69 -21.88
C ALA A 258 -5.42 9.98 -21.16
N ARG A 259 -6.15 10.34 -20.10
CA ARG A 259 -5.64 11.31 -19.13
C ARG A 259 -4.52 10.63 -18.33
N ALA A 260 -3.38 11.27 -18.23
CA ALA A 260 -2.29 10.79 -17.40
C ALA A 260 -2.06 11.73 -16.21
N TYR A 261 -1.90 11.15 -15.02
CA TYR A 261 -1.61 11.87 -13.78
C TYR A 261 -0.14 12.27 -13.68
N ALA A 262 0.74 11.29 -13.93
CA ALA A 262 2.18 11.43 -13.79
C ALA A 262 2.89 10.25 -14.47
N ARG A 263 4.21 10.36 -14.59
CA ARG A 263 5.08 9.28 -15.05
C ARG A 263 5.65 8.52 -13.83
N LEU A 264 5.54 7.20 -13.81
CA LEU A 264 6.32 6.32 -12.94
C LEU A 264 7.72 6.17 -13.55
N ALA A 265 8.69 6.91 -13.01
CA ALA A 265 10.00 7.06 -13.65
C ALA A 265 10.99 5.96 -13.29
N ASP A 266 11.02 5.54 -12.04
CA ASP A 266 11.89 4.43 -11.57
C ASP A 266 11.28 3.79 -10.31
N VAL A 267 11.57 2.51 -10.08
CA VAL A 267 11.23 1.77 -8.86
C VAL A 267 12.41 0.85 -8.54
N ARG A 268 12.82 0.84 -7.29
CA ARG A 268 13.94 0.06 -6.79
C ARG A 268 13.56 -0.70 -5.54
N THR A 269 13.90 -1.96 -5.47
CA THR A 269 13.70 -2.83 -4.31
C THR A 269 15.01 -3.45 -3.88
N ASP A 270 15.17 -3.63 -2.58
CA ASP A 270 16.32 -4.31 -1.98
C ASP A 270 15.88 -5.00 -0.68
N GLN A 271 16.73 -5.78 -0.09
CA GLN A 271 16.49 -6.45 1.17
C GLN A 271 17.75 -6.44 2.03
N SER A 272 17.63 -5.92 3.24
CA SER A 272 18.70 -5.91 4.24
C SER A 272 18.54 -7.02 5.28
N ARG A 273 19.61 -7.24 6.05
CA ARG A 273 19.57 -8.12 7.24
C ARG A 273 19.17 -7.39 8.52
N ARG A 274 18.80 -6.10 8.41
CA ARG A 274 18.43 -5.23 9.54
C ARG A 274 19.50 -5.09 10.61
N ARG A 275 20.76 -5.13 10.22
CA ARG A 275 21.85 -4.67 11.08
C ARG A 275 21.77 -3.14 11.20
N PRO A 276 22.25 -2.56 12.31
CA PRO A 276 22.31 -1.11 12.44
C PRO A 276 22.95 -0.43 11.22
N GLY A 277 22.28 0.56 10.64
CA GLY A 277 22.69 1.28 9.43
C GLY A 277 22.34 0.63 8.09
N ASP A 278 21.85 -0.62 8.06
CA ASP A 278 21.52 -1.31 6.81
C ASP A 278 20.42 -0.60 6.04
N VAL A 279 19.38 -0.10 6.71
CA VAL A 279 18.24 0.60 6.09
C VAL A 279 18.73 1.90 5.44
N ALA A 280 19.46 2.74 6.19
CA ALA A 280 20.01 3.98 5.68
C ALA A 280 20.94 3.74 4.48
N ALA A 281 21.80 2.72 4.55
CA ALA A 281 22.70 2.37 3.46
C ALA A 281 21.98 1.88 2.21
N LYS A 282 20.90 1.09 2.35
CA LYS A 282 20.10 0.58 1.22
C LYS A 282 19.29 1.69 0.57
N LEU A 283 18.48 2.40 1.37
CA LEU A 283 17.70 3.54 0.86
C LEU A 283 18.59 4.65 0.31
N GLY A 284 19.74 4.93 0.95
CA GLY A 284 20.69 5.93 0.47
C GLY A 284 21.15 5.65 -0.96
N ARG A 285 21.60 4.41 -1.25
CA ARG A 285 21.99 4.02 -2.62
C ARG A 285 20.85 4.12 -3.63
N GLN A 286 19.62 3.78 -3.21
CA GLN A 286 18.45 3.90 -4.08
C GLN A 286 18.14 5.37 -4.37
N LEU A 287 18.13 6.23 -3.35
CA LEU A 287 17.85 7.65 -3.48
C LEU A 287 18.96 8.41 -4.21
N ASP A 288 20.22 7.98 -4.10
CA ASP A 288 21.33 8.55 -4.89
C ASP A 288 21.09 8.40 -6.39
N ALA A 289 20.52 7.29 -6.80
CA ALA A 289 20.20 7.08 -8.21
C ALA A 289 18.88 7.76 -8.65
N LEU A 290 17.90 7.93 -7.74
CA LEU A 290 16.60 8.53 -8.06
C LEU A 290 16.61 10.06 -8.02
N ILE A 291 17.40 10.65 -7.12
CA ILE A 291 17.45 12.08 -6.86
C ILE A 291 18.90 12.57 -7.09
N PRO A 292 19.32 12.75 -8.34
CA PRO A 292 20.65 13.27 -8.63
C PRO A 292 20.82 14.70 -8.09
N ALA A 293 22.06 15.11 -7.88
CA ALA A 293 22.38 16.47 -7.46
C ALA A 293 21.85 17.51 -8.46
N GLY A 294 21.25 18.58 -7.94
CA GLY A 294 20.66 19.65 -8.77
C GLY A 294 19.22 19.38 -9.23
N GLU A 295 18.66 18.20 -8.93
CA GLU A 295 17.26 17.88 -9.25
C GLU A 295 16.49 17.46 -7.98
N PRO A 296 16.16 18.40 -7.09
CA PRO A 296 15.52 18.06 -5.83
C PRO A 296 14.14 17.41 -6.04
N ALA A 297 13.74 16.60 -5.06
CA ALA A 297 12.43 15.98 -5.01
C ALA A 297 11.76 16.22 -3.67
N SER A 298 10.42 16.23 -3.65
CA SER A 298 9.66 16.03 -2.41
C SER A 298 9.60 14.52 -2.10
N VAL A 299 9.40 14.16 -0.84
CA VAL A 299 9.33 12.75 -0.44
C VAL A 299 7.98 12.43 0.20
N LEU A 300 7.35 11.35 -0.26
CA LEU A 300 6.31 10.63 0.47
C LEU A 300 6.94 9.40 1.09
N SER A 301 7.17 9.44 2.40
CA SER A 301 7.71 8.33 3.16
C SER A 301 6.59 7.38 3.57
N ALA A 302 6.78 6.10 3.31
CA ALA A 302 5.96 5.01 3.80
C ALA A 302 6.45 4.50 5.17
N ALA A 303 7.15 5.34 5.94
CA ALA A 303 7.60 5.01 7.29
C ALA A 303 6.43 4.53 8.14
N THR A 304 6.62 3.37 8.77
CA THR A 304 5.58 2.72 9.57
C THR A 304 5.55 3.18 11.03
N GLY A 305 6.67 3.69 11.52
CA GLY A 305 6.95 3.96 12.94
C GLY A 305 7.75 2.85 13.62
N ALA A 306 7.90 1.68 12.99
CA ALA A 306 8.66 0.57 13.57
C ALA A 306 10.16 0.89 13.65
N MET A 307 10.79 0.54 14.77
CA MET A 307 12.21 0.79 15.03
C MET A 307 13.06 -0.44 14.68
N PRO A 308 14.33 -0.28 14.29
CA PRO A 308 15.05 1.00 14.10
C PRO A 308 14.82 1.63 12.71
N ALA A 309 14.10 0.96 11.82
CA ALA A 309 13.97 1.33 10.40
C ALA A 309 13.51 2.78 10.20
N THR A 310 12.48 3.21 10.94
CA THR A 310 11.96 4.58 10.85
C THR A 310 12.97 5.63 11.29
N ALA A 311 13.78 5.34 12.32
CA ALA A 311 14.80 6.28 12.78
C ALA A 311 15.94 6.42 11.75
N GLU A 312 16.41 5.31 11.18
CA GLU A 312 17.45 5.32 10.14
C GLU A 312 16.97 6.05 8.88
N GLU A 313 15.72 5.83 8.47
CA GLU A 313 15.13 6.56 7.33
C GLU A 313 15.02 8.06 7.62
N ARG A 314 14.55 8.46 8.82
CA ARG A 314 14.45 9.86 9.20
C ARG A 314 15.80 10.56 9.18
N GLU A 315 16.85 9.91 9.71
CA GLU A 315 18.21 10.45 9.69
C GLU A 315 18.73 10.65 8.28
N LEU A 316 18.59 9.64 7.41
CA LEU A 316 18.97 9.72 5.99
C LEU A 316 18.24 10.85 5.28
N LEU A 317 16.92 10.96 5.44
CA LEU A 317 16.13 12.03 4.83
C LEU A 317 16.55 13.40 5.35
N GLY A 318 16.88 13.53 6.63
CA GLY A 318 17.44 14.75 7.22
C GLY A 318 18.76 15.17 6.55
N GLN A 319 19.66 14.23 6.29
CA GLN A 319 20.91 14.49 5.55
C GLN A 319 20.63 14.94 4.11
N LEU A 320 19.66 14.34 3.42
CA LEU A 320 19.28 14.74 2.06
C LEU A 320 18.59 16.11 2.01
N ILE A 321 17.82 16.48 3.04
CA ILE A 321 17.26 17.84 3.19
C ILE A 321 18.40 18.84 3.37
N ALA A 322 19.36 18.58 4.27
CA ALA A 322 20.51 19.45 4.50
C ALA A 322 21.38 19.63 3.25
N ALA A 323 21.45 18.59 2.41
CA ALA A 323 22.17 18.63 1.12
C ALA A 323 21.36 19.29 -0.02
N GLY A 324 20.14 19.78 0.23
CA GLY A 324 19.27 20.39 -0.78
C GLY A 324 18.74 19.42 -1.85
N ARG A 325 18.82 18.12 -1.61
CA ARG A 325 18.33 17.07 -2.52
C ARG A 325 16.85 16.72 -2.27
N VAL A 326 16.39 16.88 -1.05
CA VAL A 326 15.00 16.76 -0.64
C VAL A 326 14.51 18.10 -0.14
N ASP A 327 13.39 18.57 -0.63
CA ASP A 327 12.82 19.86 -0.26
C ASP A 327 11.78 19.76 0.85
N THR A 328 11.05 18.67 0.95
CA THR A 328 10.14 18.39 2.05
C THR A 328 9.78 16.89 2.10
N VAL A 329 9.30 16.44 3.25
CA VAL A 329 8.91 15.04 3.52
C VAL A 329 7.48 15.00 4.06
N ARG A 330 6.73 13.92 3.78
CA ARG A 330 5.47 13.55 4.46
C ARG A 330 5.49 12.05 4.75
N ALA A 331 5.21 11.68 5.98
CA ALA A 331 4.97 10.29 6.34
C ALA A 331 3.51 9.93 6.08
N VAL A 332 3.23 9.20 5.00
CA VAL A 332 1.86 8.78 4.65
C VAL A 332 1.25 7.88 5.73
N GLY A 333 2.08 7.13 6.46
CA GLY A 333 1.66 6.28 7.56
C GLY A 333 1.05 7.04 8.75
N THR A 334 1.27 8.36 8.87
CA THR A 334 0.58 9.19 9.87
C THR A 334 -0.91 9.27 9.60
N MET A 335 -1.32 9.34 8.33
CA MET A 335 -2.71 9.51 7.92
C MET A 335 -3.40 8.21 7.55
N LEU A 336 -2.67 7.25 6.97
CA LEU A 336 -3.23 6.00 6.44
C LEU A 336 -2.94 4.77 7.31
N GLY A 337 -2.01 4.87 8.25
CA GLY A 337 -1.44 3.72 8.95
C GLY A 337 -0.45 2.93 8.08
N ALA A 338 0.09 1.86 8.63
CA ALA A 338 0.96 0.90 7.93
C ALA A 338 0.09 -0.15 7.23
N ALA A 339 0.02 -0.11 5.92
CA ALA A 339 -0.84 -0.96 5.11
C ALA A 339 -0.05 -1.96 4.26
N THR A 340 1.06 -2.45 4.81
CA THR A 340 1.95 -3.48 4.23
C THR A 340 1.99 -3.47 2.69
N SER A 341 1.43 -4.46 2.02
CA SER A 341 1.47 -4.60 0.55
C SER A 341 0.81 -3.44 -0.23
N ALA A 342 -0.12 -2.70 0.38
CA ALA A 342 -0.81 -1.57 -0.25
C ALA A 342 -0.09 -0.22 -0.07
N THR A 343 0.89 -0.11 0.84
CA THR A 343 1.48 1.19 1.22
C THR A 343 2.20 1.89 0.06
N VAL A 344 3.07 1.17 -0.66
CA VAL A 344 3.83 1.77 -1.77
C VAL A 344 2.93 2.10 -2.97
N PRO A 345 2.00 1.25 -3.40
CA PRO A 345 0.99 1.61 -4.39
C PRO A 345 0.15 2.84 -4.01
N ALA A 346 -0.27 2.95 -2.74
CA ALA A 346 -1.01 4.12 -2.24
C ALA A 346 -0.15 5.39 -2.32
N ALA A 347 1.10 5.32 -1.84
CA ALA A 347 2.03 6.45 -1.92
C ALA A 347 2.30 6.87 -3.37
N ALA A 348 2.38 5.92 -4.32
CA ALA A 348 2.55 6.21 -5.75
C ALA A 348 1.31 6.90 -6.34
N GLY A 349 0.11 6.45 -5.98
CA GLY A 349 -1.14 7.09 -6.34
C GLY A 349 -1.24 8.53 -5.78
N LEU A 350 -0.91 8.70 -4.50
CA LEU A 350 -0.87 10.02 -3.86
C LEU A 350 0.19 10.94 -4.49
N ALA A 351 1.37 10.42 -4.84
CA ALA A 351 2.41 11.19 -5.54
C ALA A 351 1.91 11.68 -6.91
N ALA A 352 1.27 10.79 -7.67
CA ALA A 352 0.70 11.14 -8.98
C ALA A 352 -0.42 12.17 -8.85
N LEU A 353 -1.30 12.03 -7.85
CA LEU A 353 -2.36 13.00 -7.54
C LEU A 353 -1.79 14.39 -7.21
N ALA A 354 -0.78 14.46 -6.34
CA ALA A 354 -0.16 15.71 -5.93
C ALA A 354 0.47 16.45 -7.12
N ILE A 355 1.14 15.73 -8.02
CA ILE A 355 1.70 16.28 -9.26
C ILE A 355 0.58 16.80 -10.17
N ALA A 356 -0.47 16.00 -10.40
CA ALA A 356 -1.58 16.37 -11.28
C ALA A 356 -2.37 17.59 -10.75
N ARG A 357 -2.53 17.70 -9.43
CA ARG A 357 -3.20 18.82 -8.77
C ARG A 357 -2.30 20.04 -8.54
N GLN A 358 -1.01 19.94 -8.91
CA GLN A 358 -0.03 21.00 -8.71
C GLN A 358 0.02 21.51 -7.27
N GLY A 359 -0.11 20.59 -6.30
CA GLY A 359 -0.12 20.87 -4.87
C GLY A 359 0.59 19.78 -4.08
N PHE A 360 0.72 19.98 -2.77
CA PHE A 360 1.30 18.96 -1.88
C PHE A 360 0.53 18.88 -0.57
N TYR A 361 0.68 17.78 0.12
CA TYR A 361 0.00 17.50 1.38
C TYR A 361 0.51 18.41 2.49
N ARG A 362 -0.35 18.72 3.46
CA ARG A 362 0.03 19.53 4.62
C ARG A 362 0.89 18.75 5.59
N PRO A 363 1.81 19.42 6.31
CA PRO A 363 2.54 18.78 7.40
C PRO A 363 1.57 18.47 8.55
N VAL A 364 1.76 17.31 9.17
CA VAL A 364 1.02 16.89 10.38
C VAL A 364 1.94 16.59 11.56
N ASP A 365 3.25 16.59 11.33
CA ASP A 365 4.28 16.30 12.31
C ASP A 365 4.63 17.54 13.16
N GLY A 366 4.60 17.40 14.49
CA GLY A 366 4.95 18.45 15.43
C GLY A 366 6.45 18.62 15.71
N THR A 367 7.31 17.72 15.18
CA THR A 367 8.78 17.82 15.40
C THR A 367 9.45 18.86 14.50
N GLY A 368 8.73 19.41 13.52
CA GLY A 368 9.28 20.33 12.52
C GLY A 368 10.06 19.63 11.40
N PHE A 369 10.05 18.31 11.33
CA PHE A 369 10.68 17.55 10.23
C PHE A 369 9.90 17.69 8.93
N GLU A 370 8.57 17.73 9.00
CA GLU A 370 7.71 18.01 7.87
C GLU A 370 7.53 19.53 7.70
N THR A 371 8.15 20.10 6.69
CA THR A 371 8.07 21.55 6.41
C THR A 371 7.00 21.86 5.36
N PRO A 372 6.33 23.02 5.43
CA PRO A 372 5.41 23.47 4.37
C PRO A 372 6.08 23.49 3.00
N LYS A 373 5.34 23.08 1.95
CA LYS A 373 5.79 23.14 0.57
C LYS A 373 5.25 24.40 -0.11
N GLY A 374 6.15 25.24 -0.58
CA GLY A 374 5.77 26.52 -1.22
C GLY A 374 5.43 26.41 -2.71
N ALA A 375 6.01 25.44 -3.43
CA ALA A 375 5.81 25.28 -4.87
C ALA A 375 5.27 23.87 -5.18
N ALA A 376 4.53 23.75 -6.29
CA ALA A 376 4.03 22.47 -6.78
C ALA A 376 5.19 21.48 -7.05
N PRO A 377 5.11 20.24 -6.56
CA PRO A 377 6.15 19.24 -6.80
C PRO A 377 6.10 18.76 -8.26
N ARG A 378 7.26 18.71 -8.90
CA ARG A 378 7.41 18.08 -10.22
C ARG A 378 8.02 16.68 -10.14
N ARG A 379 8.63 16.36 -9.02
CA ARG A 379 9.30 15.10 -8.71
C ARG A 379 8.97 14.72 -7.27
N ILE A 380 8.42 13.54 -7.10
CA ILE A 380 8.13 12.99 -5.77
C ILE A 380 8.79 11.62 -5.68
N ALA A 381 9.73 11.49 -4.76
CA ALA A 381 10.29 10.20 -4.40
C ALA A 381 9.43 9.55 -3.30
N ILE A 382 9.34 8.24 -3.35
CA ILE A 382 8.69 7.43 -2.33
C ILE A 382 9.78 6.61 -1.66
N THR A 383 9.77 6.54 -0.34
CA THR A 383 10.64 5.67 0.44
C THR A 383 9.81 4.69 1.26
N SER A 384 10.30 3.48 1.42
CA SER A 384 9.68 2.46 2.25
C SER A 384 10.76 1.59 2.89
N ALA A 385 10.74 1.52 4.20
CA ALA A 385 11.47 0.54 4.99
C ALA A 385 10.45 -0.29 5.76
N GLY A 386 10.25 -1.53 5.36
CA GLY A 386 9.25 -2.42 5.95
C GLY A 386 9.51 -2.67 7.44
N MET A 387 8.49 -3.08 8.18
CA MET A 387 8.58 -3.31 9.63
C MET A 387 9.67 -4.32 9.99
N TRP A 388 9.79 -5.39 9.22
CA TRP A 388 10.79 -6.44 9.50
C TRP A 388 11.90 -6.53 8.47
N ARG A 389 11.60 -6.26 7.20
CA ARG A 389 12.56 -6.39 6.08
C ARG A 389 12.07 -5.66 4.84
N GLY A 390 12.96 -5.54 3.87
CA GLY A 390 12.69 -4.92 2.58
C GLY A 390 12.81 -3.40 2.63
N GLU A 391 13.56 -2.88 1.69
CA GLU A 391 13.74 -1.46 1.43
C GLU A 391 13.34 -1.18 -0.01
N ALA A 392 12.55 -0.15 -0.21
CA ALA A 392 12.13 0.25 -1.54
C ALA A 392 12.11 1.75 -1.71
N SER A 393 12.32 2.19 -2.94
CA SER A 393 12.08 3.56 -3.34
C SER A 393 11.50 3.62 -4.74
N ALA A 394 10.69 4.64 -5.00
CA ALA A 394 10.15 4.91 -6.32
C ALA A 394 10.26 6.40 -6.63
N LEU A 395 10.22 6.74 -7.91
CA LEU A 395 10.19 8.12 -8.38
C LEU A 395 8.99 8.32 -9.32
N VAL A 396 8.14 9.27 -8.96
CA VAL A 396 7.03 9.76 -9.77
C VAL A 396 7.34 11.18 -10.22
N THR A 397 7.16 11.46 -11.51
CA THR A 397 7.51 12.77 -12.10
C THR A 397 6.37 13.34 -12.93
N ALA A 398 6.33 14.67 -13.05
CA ALA A 398 5.44 15.32 -13.99
C ALA A 398 5.74 14.85 -15.43
N ILE A 399 4.70 14.72 -16.21
CA ILE A 399 4.78 14.50 -17.67
C ILE A 399 5.27 15.79 -18.31
N LYS A 400 6.20 15.66 -19.25
CA LYS A 400 6.77 16.82 -19.98
C LYS A 400 5.87 17.22 -21.13
#